data_158a1c2974aa449d61ef3e0f7b3a29d3
#
_entry.id   158a1c2974aa449d61ef3e0f7b3a29d3
#
_cell.length_a   1.000
_cell.length_b   1.000
_cell.length_c   1.000
_cell.angle_alpha   90.00
_cell.angle_beta   90.00
_cell.angle_gamma   90.00
#
_symmetry.space_group_name_H-M   'P 1'
#
loop_
_entity.id
_entity.type
_entity.pdbx_description
1 polymer ?
#
loop_
_entity_poly.entity_id
_entity_poly.type
_entity_poly.pdbx_seq_one_letter_code
_entity_poly.pdbx_strand_id
1 'polypeptide(L)'
;MNLVIIVSDTFRWDYMGAYGNDRIHTPNLDRLAAEGTVFLDAFAEGLPTINARRVIYTGRHIFPFQYRPQRSDPIQQHGWHPLYDEDVTLAEHLRDRGYFTALFNDVYHLMKPGKNFHRGFRQWEWVRGQEGDPDIL
;
A
#
# COMPACT_ATOMS: atom_id res chain seq x y z
N MET A 1 1.93 -21.72 -4.19
CA MET A 1 1.05 -20.88 -3.35
C MET A 1 0.96 -19.51 -4.01
N ASN A 2 -0.23 -18.93 -4.09
CA ASN A 2 -0.42 -17.57 -4.59
C ASN A 2 -0.60 -16.61 -3.42
N LEU A 3 -0.10 -15.39 -3.55
CA LEU A 3 -0.26 -14.32 -2.57
C LEU A 3 -1.01 -13.16 -3.25
N VAL A 4 -2.10 -12.71 -2.65
CA VAL A 4 -2.83 -11.51 -3.07
C VAL A 4 -2.90 -10.56 -1.87
N ILE A 5 -2.48 -9.32 -2.05
CA ILE A 5 -2.56 -8.26 -1.05
C ILE A 5 -3.51 -7.20 -1.59
N ILE A 6 -4.60 -6.95 -0.88
CA ILE A 6 -5.57 -5.90 -1.21
C ILE A 6 -5.48 -4.83 -0.12
N VAL A 7 -5.22 -3.60 -0.52
CA VAL A 7 -5.12 -2.46 0.40
C VAL A 7 -6.12 -1.41 -0.04
N SER A 8 -7.16 -1.23 0.75
CA SER A 8 -8.15 -0.16 0.53
C SER A 8 -7.73 1.07 1.34
N ASP A 9 -7.49 2.17 0.66
CA ASP A 9 -7.14 3.44 1.32
C ASP A 9 -8.37 4.03 2.02
N THR A 10 -8.16 4.64 3.18
CA THR A 10 -9.18 5.31 4.01
C THR A 10 -10.41 4.45 4.39
N PHE A 11 -10.43 3.17 4.08
CA PHE A 11 -11.52 2.28 4.46
C PHE A 11 -11.46 1.94 5.96
N ARG A 12 -12.45 2.39 6.70
CA ARG A 12 -12.52 2.21 8.15
C ARG A 12 -13.05 0.81 8.50
N TRP A 13 -12.41 0.17 9.44
CA TRP A 13 -12.77 -1.17 9.92
C TRP A 13 -14.19 -1.23 10.50
N ASP A 14 -14.62 -0.16 11.20
CA ASP A 14 -15.95 -0.06 11.83
C ASP A 14 -17.10 0.12 10.82
N TYR A 15 -16.80 0.14 9.51
CA TYR A 15 -17.78 0.09 8.44
C TYR A 15 -17.97 -1.32 7.86
N MET A 16 -17.34 -2.34 8.44
CA MET A 16 -17.51 -3.74 8.02
C MET A 16 -18.47 -4.49 8.94
N GLY A 17 -19.32 -5.33 8.36
CA GLY A 17 -20.21 -6.22 9.10
C GLY A 17 -19.46 -7.18 10.03
N ALA A 18 -18.31 -7.69 9.59
CA ALA A 18 -17.43 -8.56 10.39
C ALA A 18 -16.94 -7.92 11.70
N TYR A 19 -16.96 -6.60 11.81
CA TYR A 19 -16.66 -5.84 13.02
C TYR A 19 -17.89 -5.28 13.73
N GLY A 20 -19.10 -5.75 13.34
CA GLY A 20 -20.36 -5.41 14.01
C GLY A 20 -21.13 -4.23 13.41
N ASN A 21 -20.76 -3.75 12.22
CA ASN A 21 -21.55 -2.73 11.54
C ASN A 21 -22.83 -3.35 10.94
N ASP A 22 -23.99 -2.85 11.34
CA ASP A 22 -25.30 -3.32 10.87
C ASP A 22 -25.93 -2.42 9.79
N ARG A 23 -25.31 -1.29 9.47
CA ARG A 23 -25.81 -0.30 8.52
C ARG A 23 -25.23 -0.42 7.13
N ILE A 24 -23.97 -0.82 7.05
CA ILE A 24 -23.23 -0.94 5.80
C ILE A 24 -23.13 -2.42 5.41
N HIS A 25 -23.56 -2.74 4.20
CA HIS A 25 -23.54 -4.11 3.71
C HIS A 25 -22.18 -4.42 3.06
N THR A 26 -21.42 -5.29 3.69
CA THR A 26 -20.10 -5.76 3.21
C THR A 26 -20.04 -7.29 3.04
N PRO A 27 -21.02 -7.93 2.35
CA PRO A 27 -21.21 -9.37 2.41
C PRO A 27 -20.01 -10.19 1.91
N ASN A 28 -19.24 -9.67 0.95
CA ASN A 28 -18.05 -10.37 0.46
C ASN A 28 -16.88 -10.29 1.43
N LEU A 29 -16.70 -9.15 2.10
CA LEU A 29 -15.68 -8.99 3.13
C LEU A 29 -16.06 -9.79 4.38
N ASP A 30 -17.33 -9.81 4.73
CA ASP A 30 -17.83 -10.58 5.88
C ASP A 30 -17.64 -12.09 5.67
N ARG A 31 -17.90 -12.56 4.43
CA ARG A 31 -17.63 -13.96 4.07
C ARG A 31 -16.14 -14.27 4.14
N LEU A 32 -15.28 -13.41 3.61
CA LEU A 32 -13.82 -13.57 3.69
C LEU A 32 -13.36 -13.60 5.16
N ALA A 33 -13.91 -12.75 5.99
CA ALA A 33 -13.64 -12.73 7.42
C ALA A 33 -14.06 -14.03 8.14
N ALA A 34 -15.21 -14.60 7.77
CA ALA A 34 -15.71 -15.84 8.32
C ALA A 34 -14.86 -17.07 7.91
N GLU A 35 -14.23 -17.02 6.75
CA GLU A 35 -13.37 -18.10 6.21
C GLU A 35 -11.90 -17.94 6.61
N GLY A 36 -11.50 -16.77 7.12
CA GLY A 36 -10.12 -16.37 7.37
C GLY A 36 -9.83 -16.04 8.82
N THR A 37 -8.80 -15.22 9.00
CA THR A 37 -8.41 -14.68 10.31
C THR A 37 -8.69 -13.18 10.34
N VAL A 38 -9.43 -12.73 11.34
CA VAL A 38 -9.72 -11.33 11.60
C VAL A 38 -8.82 -10.82 12.72
N PHE A 39 -8.11 -9.71 12.47
CA PHE A 39 -7.33 -9.02 13.48
C PHE A 39 -8.18 -7.92 14.10
N LEU A 40 -8.50 -8.04 15.39
CA LEU A 40 -9.31 -7.05 16.11
C LEU A 40 -8.50 -5.81 16.49
N ASP A 41 -7.21 -6.01 16.75
CA ASP A 41 -6.27 -4.96 17.17
C ASP A 41 -5.09 -4.91 16.20
N ALA A 42 -5.27 -4.23 15.07
CA ALA A 42 -4.20 -4.00 14.10
C ALA A 42 -3.88 -2.50 14.01
N PHE A 43 -2.66 -2.15 14.37
CA PHE A 43 -2.20 -0.76 14.39
C PHE A 43 -1.23 -0.51 13.23
N ALA A 44 -1.45 0.59 12.51
CA ALA A 44 -0.52 1.00 11.47
C ALA A 44 0.79 1.49 12.11
N GLU A 45 1.91 0.96 11.66
CA GLU A 45 3.26 1.41 12.08
C GLU A 45 3.50 2.88 11.73
N GLY A 46 2.93 3.36 10.63
CA GLY A 46 3.05 4.73 10.17
C GLY A 46 1.95 5.18 9.23
N LEU A 47 1.61 6.44 9.34
CA LEU A 47 0.63 7.14 8.51
C LEU A 47 1.28 8.43 7.96
N PRO A 48 0.77 9.03 6.91
CA PRO A 48 -0.31 8.56 6.02
C PRO A 48 0.18 7.58 4.93
N THR A 49 -0.45 7.62 3.76
CA THR A 49 -0.37 6.65 2.66
C THR A 49 1.03 6.10 2.36
N ILE A 50 2.02 6.94 2.08
CA ILE A 50 3.38 6.50 1.70
C ILE A 50 4.07 5.76 2.84
N ASN A 51 3.90 6.24 4.07
CA ASN A 51 4.45 5.60 5.26
C ASN A 51 3.89 4.20 5.45
N ALA A 52 2.56 4.05 5.38
CA ALA A 52 1.90 2.75 5.47
C ALA A 52 2.34 1.80 4.34
N ARG A 53 2.40 2.30 3.10
CA ARG A 53 2.85 1.49 1.95
C ARG A 53 4.30 1.04 2.10
N ARG A 54 5.18 1.90 2.61
CA ARG A 54 6.57 1.54 2.88
C ARG A 54 6.67 0.33 3.82
N VAL A 55 5.95 0.34 4.93
CA VAL A 55 5.93 -0.78 5.87
C VAL A 55 5.42 -2.05 5.20
N ILE A 56 4.31 -1.98 4.48
CA ILE A 56 3.74 -3.12 3.76
C ILE A 56 4.73 -3.70 2.73
N TYR A 57 5.44 -2.84 2.01
CA TYR A 57 6.34 -3.27 0.94
C TYR A 57 7.69 -3.78 1.44
N THR A 58 8.20 -3.25 2.55
CA THR A 58 9.55 -3.56 3.02
C THR A 58 9.57 -4.42 4.28
N GLY A 59 8.48 -4.49 5.03
CA GLY A 59 8.44 -5.13 6.36
C GLY A 59 9.33 -4.43 7.40
N ARG A 60 9.75 -3.20 7.16
CA ARG A 60 10.65 -2.46 8.04
C ARG A 60 9.89 -1.41 8.82
N HIS A 61 10.34 -1.16 10.05
CA HIS A 61 9.88 -0.03 10.83
C HIS A 61 10.20 1.29 10.14
N ILE A 62 9.29 2.26 10.27
CA ILE A 62 9.47 3.61 9.73
C ILE A 62 10.29 4.48 10.67
N PHE A 63 10.13 4.27 11.97
CA PHE A 63 10.79 5.06 12.98
C PHE A 63 12.07 4.38 13.51
N PRO A 64 13.14 5.15 13.74
CA PRO A 64 13.32 6.57 13.39
C PRO A 64 13.41 6.77 11.87
N PHE A 65 12.86 7.88 11.39
CA PHE A 65 12.93 8.20 9.96
C PHE A 65 14.37 8.35 9.50
N GLN A 66 14.78 7.50 8.57
CA GLN A 66 16.05 7.64 7.85
C GLN A 66 15.79 8.43 6.56
N TYR A 67 15.54 9.72 6.70
CA TYR A 67 15.24 10.59 5.58
C TYR A 67 16.51 11.27 5.05
N ARG A 68 16.74 11.09 3.74
CA ARG A 68 17.75 11.82 3.00
C ARG A 68 17.03 12.84 2.11
N PRO A 69 17.10 14.15 2.43
CA PRO A 69 16.43 15.19 1.64
C PRO A 69 16.89 15.11 0.17
N GLN A 70 15.95 14.99 -0.75
CA GLN A 70 16.21 15.14 -2.17
C GLN A 70 15.61 16.48 -2.62
N ARG A 71 16.40 17.30 -3.33
CA ARG A 71 15.98 18.63 -3.83
C ARG A 71 14.75 18.57 -4.74
N SER A 72 14.47 17.40 -5.33
CA SER A 72 13.36 17.19 -6.26
C SER A 72 12.08 16.71 -5.62
N ASP A 73 12.03 16.53 -4.29
CA ASP A 73 10.82 16.05 -3.62
C ASP A 73 9.91 17.25 -3.30
N PRO A 74 8.77 17.42 -4.03
CA PRO A 74 7.87 18.55 -3.83
C PRO A 74 7.13 18.50 -2.48
N ILE A 75 7.07 17.32 -1.85
CA ILE A 75 6.43 17.12 -0.55
C ILE A 75 7.49 16.71 0.45
N GLN A 76 7.97 17.68 1.22
CA GLN A 76 8.94 17.45 2.30
C GLN A 76 8.27 17.00 3.61
N GLN A 77 7.44 15.96 3.51
CA GLN A 77 6.83 15.33 4.67
C GLN A 77 7.68 14.16 5.15
N HIS A 78 7.89 14.04 6.45
CA HIS A 78 8.62 12.90 7.04
C HIS A 78 8.02 11.56 6.62
N GLY A 79 8.87 10.66 6.09
CA GLY A 79 8.45 9.37 5.56
C GLY A 79 7.86 9.39 4.14
N TRP A 80 7.65 10.57 3.54
CA TRP A 80 7.05 10.71 2.21
C TRP A 80 8.06 10.56 1.05
N HIS A 81 9.31 10.23 1.35
CA HIS A 81 10.37 10.04 0.37
C HIS A 81 10.19 8.74 -0.46
N PRO A 82 10.83 8.63 -1.63
CA PRO A 82 10.86 7.41 -2.42
C PRO A 82 11.46 6.22 -1.66
N LEU A 83 11.19 4.99 -2.11
CA LEU A 83 11.97 3.83 -1.69
C LEU A 83 13.41 4.02 -2.16
N TYR A 84 14.36 3.85 -1.27
CA TYR A 84 15.78 3.90 -1.61
C TYR A 84 16.23 2.60 -2.29
N ASP A 85 17.36 2.63 -2.98
CA ASP A 85 17.88 1.46 -3.68
C ASP A 85 18.21 0.29 -2.74
N GLU A 86 18.59 0.61 -1.51
CA GLU A 86 18.82 -0.36 -0.44
C GLU A 86 17.56 -0.93 0.22
N ASP A 87 16.40 -0.35 -0.04
CA ASP A 87 15.11 -0.86 0.46
C ASP A 87 14.67 -2.05 -0.39
N VAL A 88 14.91 -3.26 0.08
CA VAL A 88 14.42 -4.46 -0.60
C VAL A 88 12.94 -4.66 -0.33
N THR A 89 12.15 -4.82 -1.38
CA THR A 89 10.69 -4.97 -1.30
C THR A 89 10.25 -6.44 -1.28
N LEU A 90 9.07 -6.70 -0.77
CA LEU A 90 8.42 -8.01 -0.84
C LEU A 90 8.30 -8.50 -2.30
N ALA A 91 7.99 -7.58 -3.22
CA ALA A 91 7.88 -7.89 -4.64
C ALA A 91 9.23 -8.37 -5.22
N GLU A 92 10.34 -7.72 -4.84
CA GLU A 92 11.69 -8.16 -5.24
C GLU A 92 12.03 -9.52 -4.66
N HIS A 93 11.76 -9.74 -3.37
CA HIS A 93 11.97 -11.04 -2.74
C HIS A 93 11.20 -12.17 -3.41
N LEU A 94 9.94 -11.93 -3.77
CA LEU A 94 9.11 -12.93 -4.44
C LEU A 94 9.56 -13.16 -5.89
N ARG A 95 9.84 -12.09 -6.64
CA ARG A 95 10.37 -12.16 -8.00
C ARG A 95 11.64 -13.00 -8.08
N ASP A 96 12.57 -12.77 -7.16
CA ASP A 96 13.87 -13.44 -7.13
C ASP A 96 13.73 -14.94 -6.74
N ARG A 97 12.57 -15.33 -6.21
CA ARG A 97 12.17 -16.72 -5.96
C ARG A 97 11.28 -17.33 -7.04
N GLY A 98 11.19 -16.67 -8.19
CA GLY A 98 10.49 -17.17 -9.37
C GLY A 98 8.99 -16.88 -9.42
N TYR A 99 8.45 -16.07 -8.48
CA TYR A 99 7.06 -15.64 -8.58
C TYR A 99 6.87 -14.63 -9.71
N PHE A 100 5.72 -14.71 -10.35
CA PHE A 100 5.24 -13.61 -11.19
C PHE A 100 4.59 -12.57 -10.28
N THR A 101 5.12 -11.36 -10.30
CA THR A 101 4.68 -10.26 -9.45
C THR A 101 3.94 -9.22 -10.26
N ALA A 102 2.74 -8.83 -9.83
CA ALA A 102 1.92 -7.81 -10.48
C ALA A 102 1.41 -6.78 -9.46
N LEU A 103 1.32 -5.52 -9.87
CA LEU A 103 0.78 -4.41 -9.10
C LEU A 103 -0.30 -3.72 -9.92
N PHE A 104 -1.48 -3.56 -9.34
CA PHE A 104 -2.52 -2.66 -9.82
C PHE A 104 -2.76 -1.59 -8.76
N ASN A 105 -2.63 -0.33 -9.12
CA ASN A 105 -2.63 0.75 -8.16
C ASN A 105 -3.30 2.00 -8.74
N ASP A 106 -4.19 2.61 -7.98
CA ASP A 106 -4.85 3.87 -8.30
C ASP A 106 -4.32 5.05 -7.47
N VAL A 107 -3.50 4.80 -6.46
CA VAL A 107 -2.98 5.84 -5.57
C VAL A 107 -1.97 6.72 -6.29
N TYR A 108 -2.35 7.97 -6.54
CA TYR A 108 -1.55 8.98 -7.25
C TYR A 108 -0.13 9.12 -6.67
N HIS A 109 -0.02 9.26 -5.36
CA HIS A 109 1.25 9.54 -4.68
C HIS A 109 2.31 8.43 -4.77
N LEU A 110 1.93 7.20 -5.10
CA LEU A 110 2.88 6.12 -5.36
C LEU A 110 3.55 6.27 -6.72
N MET A 111 2.86 6.91 -7.69
CA MET A 111 3.24 6.95 -9.09
C MET A 111 3.75 8.33 -9.53
N LYS A 112 3.29 9.42 -8.91
CA LYS A 112 3.67 10.81 -9.23
C LYS A 112 4.04 11.63 -7.97
N PRO A 113 5.20 12.27 -7.91
CA PRO A 113 6.40 11.92 -8.67
C PRO A 113 6.80 10.48 -8.36
N GLY A 114 7.54 9.82 -9.23
CA GLY A 114 7.92 8.40 -9.05
C GLY A 114 8.59 8.15 -7.70
N LYS A 115 8.00 7.27 -6.90
CA LYS A 115 8.51 6.92 -5.56
C LYS A 115 9.06 5.50 -5.47
N ASN A 116 9.29 4.87 -6.63
CA ASN A 116 9.88 3.53 -6.78
C ASN A 116 9.04 2.37 -6.21
N PHE A 117 7.77 2.59 -5.88
CA PHE A 117 6.90 1.52 -5.34
C PHE A 117 6.51 0.45 -6.37
N HIS A 118 6.72 0.69 -7.67
CA HIS A 118 6.54 -0.31 -8.73
C HIS A 118 7.73 -1.28 -8.83
N ARG A 119 8.83 -1.02 -8.11
CA ARG A 119 10.03 -1.82 -8.13
C ARG A 119 9.78 -3.25 -7.64
N GLY A 120 10.30 -4.22 -8.36
CA GLY A 120 10.13 -5.64 -8.08
C GLY A 120 8.91 -6.28 -8.73
N PHE A 121 7.96 -5.51 -9.23
CA PHE A 121 6.86 -6.04 -10.00
C PHE A 121 7.25 -6.21 -11.48
N ARG A 122 6.94 -7.40 -12.04
CA ARG A 122 7.16 -7.69 -13.46
C ARG A 122 6.13 -7.02 -14.34
N GLN A 123 4.94 -6.84 -13.82
CA GLN A 123 3.86 -6.10 -14.43
C GLN A 123 3.31 -5.10 -13.42
N TRP A 124 3.04 -3.89 -13.87
CA TRP A 124 2.35 -2.91 -13.06
C TRP A 124 1.45 -2.03 -13.92
N GLU A 125 0.35 -1.61 -13.33
CA GLU A 125 -0.61 -0.72 -13.97
C GLU A 125 -1.02 0.37 -12.98
N TRP A 126 -1.01 1.59 -13.46
CA TRP A 126 -1.56 2.72 -12.74
C TRP A 126 -2.93 3.06 -13.29
N VAL A 127 -3.97 2.80 -12.50
CA VAL A 127 -5.35 3.18 -12.80
C VAL A 127 -5.47 4.68 -12.58
N ARG A 128 -5.74 5.42 -13.66
CA ARG A 128 -5.76 6.88 -13.66
C ARG A 128 -7.08 7.43 -13.12
N GLY A 129 -7.09 8.72 -12.77
CA GLY A 129 -8.30 9.47 -12.41
C GLY A 129 -8.57 9.61 -10.91
N GLN A 130 -7.63 9.24 -10.05
CA GLN A 130 -7.74 9.39 -8.60
C GLN A 130 -7.01 10.63 -8.08
N GLU A 131 -7.52 11.21 -6.99
CA GLU A 131 -6.96 12.36 -6.28
C GLU A 131 -6.71 13.56 -7.21
N GLY A 132 -5.48 14.09 -7.23
CA GLY A 132 -5.07 15.22 -8.07
C GLY A 132 -4.58 14.83 -9.46
N ASP A 133 -4.92 13.63 -9.95
CA ASP A 133 -4.55 13.20 -11.30
C ASP A 133 -5.28 14.05 -12.35
N PRO A 134 -4.57 14.73 -13.26
CA PRO A 134 -5.20 15.56 -14.29
C PRO A 134 -5.95 14.75 -15.36
N ASP A 135 -5.69 13.45 -15.49
CA ASP A 135 -6.45 12.57 -16.39
C ASP A 135 -7.77 12.16 -15.71
N ILE A 136 -8.72 13.06 -15.78
CA ILE A 136 -10.11 12.75 -15.41
C ILE A 136 -10.75 12.09 -16.62
N LEU A 137 -11.17 10.84 -16.43
CA LEU A 137 -11.94 10.09 -17.43
C LEU A 137 -13.35 10.69 -17.63
#